data_02a53a7ced76140d1943ab3120cdcc38
#
_entry.id   02a53a7ced76140d1943ab3120cdcc38
#
_cell.length_a   1.000
_cell.length_b   1.000
_cell.length_c   1.000
_cell.angle_alpha   90.00
_cell.angle_beta   90.00
_cell.angle_gamma   90.00
#
_symmetry.space_group_name_H-M   'P 1'
#
loop_
_entity.id
_entity.type
_entity.pdbx_description
1 polymer ?
#
loop_
_entity_poly.entity_id
_entity_poly.type
_entity_poly.pdbx_seq_one_letter_code
_entity_poly.pdbx_strand_id
1 'polypeptide(L)'
;MFKYRNKGRKGRNTSMENMYELIAPCHFGLESVLKREILDLGYEIVTVEDGRITFRGDVTAIARANIFIRTAERILLKMGSFRATDFDELFEGTKAIPWEEFLPRDAKFWVTKATTNKSALFSASAIQSIVKKAIVDRMKQTYRVERFEEDGDEYPIRV
;
A
#
# COMPACT_ATOMS: atom_id res chain seq x y z
N MET A 1 -35.38 7.51 -18.43
CA MET A 1 -35.89 7.46 -17.06
C MET A 1 -35.50 6.10 -16.48
N PHE A 2 -34.27 5.98 -15.94
CA PHE A 2 -33.75 4.73 -15.38
C PHE A 2 -33.89 4.77 -13.87
N LYS A 3 -34.72 3.87 -13.31
CA LYS A 3 -34.90 3.68 -11.87
C LYS A 3 -33.77 2.79 -11.34
N TYR A 4 -32.85 3.36 -10.54
CA TYR A 4 -31.91 2.62 -9.70
C TYR A 4 -32.67 2.00 -8.52
N ARG A 5 -32.74 0.67 -8.49
CA ARG A 5 -33.33 -0.10 -7.40
C ARG A 5 -32.26 -0.37 -6.34
N ASN A 6 -32.25 0.44 -5.31
CA ASN A 6 -31.40 0.27 -4.13
C ASN A 6 -31.89 -0.96 -3.35
N LYS A 7 -31.17 -2.10 -3.46
CA LYS A 7 -31.40 -3.26 -2.59
C LYS A 7 -30.68 -2.98 -1.27
N GLY A 8 -31.47 -2.76 -0.21
CA GLY A 8 -31.03 -2.48 1.13
C GLY A 8 -30.00 -3.49 1.65
N ARG A 9 -28.77 -3.03 1.88
CA ARG A 9 -27.83 -3.70 2.78
C ARG A 9 -28.24 -3.37 4.21
N LYS A 10 -28.69 -4.40 4.94
CA LYS A 10 -28.86 -4.36 6.39
C LYS A 10 -27.61 -3.81 7.05
N GLY A 11 -27.78 -2.81 7.95
CA GLY A 11 -26.74 -2.16 8.68
C GLY A 11 -25.78 -3.15 9.33
N ARG A 12 -24.52 -3.13 8.90
CA ARG A 12 -23.40 -3.62 9.69
C ARG A 12 -22.91 -2.46 10.55
N ASN A 13 -22.84 -2.72 11.83
CA ASN A 13 -22.34 -1.85 12.89
C ASN A 13 -21.06 -1.13 12.43
N THR A 14 -21.13 0.19 12.30
CA THR A 14 -20.08 1.09 11.79
C THR A 14 -19.11 1.45 12.92
N SER A 15 -18.41 0.47 13.52
CA SER A 15 -17.47 0.78 14.60
C SER A 15 -16.19 -0.07 14.61
N MET A 16 -15.81 -0.67 13.49
CA MET A 16 -14.43 -1.05 13.17
C MET A 16 -14.17 -0.69 11.72
N GLU A 17 -14.02 0.60 11.44
CA GLU A 17 -13.45 1.05 10.18
C GLU A 17 -12.05 0.46 10.08
N ASN A 18 -11.74 -0.21 8.97
CA ASN A 18 -10.43 -0.77 8.73
C ASN A 18 -9.40 0.36 8.81
N MET A 19 -8.56 0.33 9.83
CA MET A 19 -7.46 1.27 10.00
C MET A 19 -6.27 0.77 9.19
N TYR A 20 -5.74 1.64 8.37
CA TYR A 20 -4.57 1.39 7.53
C TYR A 20 -3.35 2.10 8.07
N GLU A 21 -2.17 1.54 7.84
CA GLU A 21 -0.91 2.28 7.98
C GLU A 21 -0.60 2.98 6.65
N LEU A 22 -0.47 4.29 6.73
CA LEU A 22 -0.17 5.17 5.61
C LEU A 22 1.24 5.73 5.78
N ILE A 23 2.01 5.73 4.69
CA ILE A 23 3.38 6.26 4.68
C ILE A 23 3.39 7.54 3.86
N ALA A 24 3.89 8.61 4.45
CA ALA A 24 4.09 9.91 3.82
C ALA A 24 5.60 10.19 3.68
N PRO A 25 6.22 9.96 2.51
CA PRO A 25 7.58 10.37 2.24
C PRO A 25 7.68 11.89 2.12
N CYS A 26 8.78 12.47 2.61
CA CYS A 26 9.09 13.89 2.48
C CYS A 26 10.59 14.09 2.23
N HIS A 27 10.98 15.31 1.86
CA HIS A 27 12.38 15.68 1.82
C HIS A 27 12.98 15.72 3.22
N PHE A 28 14.25 15.35 3.35
CA PHE A 28 14.99 15.39 4.61
C PHE A 28 14.91 16.79 5.24
N GLY A 29 14.66 16.82 6.55
CA GLY A 29 14.50 18.04 7.32
C GLY A 29 13.06 18.57 7.40
N LEU A 30 12.11 18.01 6.64
CA LEU A 30 10.70 18.37 6.70
C LEU A 30 9.87 17.46 7.63
N GLU A 31 10.49 16.47 8.26
CA GLU A 31 9.78 15.48 9.08
C GLU A 31 8.98 16.13 10.22
N SER A 32 9.54 17.16 10.86
CA SER A 32 8.86 17.88 11.95
C SER A 32 7.62 18.66 11.47
N VAL A 33 7.70 19.24 10.28
CA VAL A 33 6.58 19.97 9.65
C VAL A 33 5.50 18.98 9.23
N LEU A 34 5.89 17.92 8.52
CA LEU A 34 4.99 16.86 8.07
C LEU A 34 4.27 16.20 9.27
N LYS A 35 5.02 15.93 10.35
CA LYS A 35 4.44 15.40 11.60
C LYS A 35 3.34 16.30 12.13
N ARG A 36 3.56 17.62 12.15
CA ARG A 36 2.54 18.59 12.59
C ARG A 36 1.32 18.56 11.68
N GLU A 37 1.49 18.57 10.36
CA GLU A 37 0.38 18.49 9.41
C GLU A 37 -0.48 17.24 9.63
N ILE A 38 0.15 16.08 9.88
CA ILE A 38 -0.57 14.82 10.15
C ILE A 38 -1.35 14.88 11.47
N LEU A 39 -0.74 15.43 12.53
CA LEU A 39 -1.38 15.61 13.84
C LEU A 39 -2.53 16.60 13.77
N ASP A 40 -2.40 17.71 13.04
CA ASP A 40 -3.44 18.71 12.85
C ASP A 40 -4.66 18.14 12.10
N LEU A 41 -4.46 17.13 11.26
CA LEU A 41 -5.55 16.36 10.64
C LEU A 41 -6.23 15.37 11.60
N GLY A 42 -5.68 15.16 12.81
CA GLY A 42 -6.22 14.29 13.84
C GLY A 42 -5.76 12.83 13.73
N TYR A 43 -4.69 12.53 12.98
CA TYR A 43 -4.19 11.18 12.80
C TYR A 43 -3.07 10.82 13.78
N GLU A 44 -3.00 9.55 14.18
CA GLU A 44 -1.99 9.00 15.08
C GLU A 44 -0.70 8.68 14.32
N ILE A 45 0.44 9.15 14.82
CA ILE A 45 1.77 8.81 14.30
C ILE A 45 2.19 7.42 14.81
N VAL A 46 2.59 6.56 13.89
CA VAL A 46 3.15 5.22 14.19
C VAL A 46 4.67 5.31 14.31
N THR A 47 5.34 5.83 13.29
CA THR A 47 6.81 6.03 13.29
C THR A 47 7.20 7.31 12.58
N VAL A 48 8.31 7.88 13.02
CA VAL A 48 9.01 8.98 12.34
C VAL A 48 10.41 8.47 12.01
N GLU A 49 10.72 8.46 10.73
CA GLU A 49 12.01 8.02 10.19
C GLU A 49 12.54 9.11 9.26
N ASP A 50 13.82 9.07 8.97
CA ASP A 50 14.44 10.02 8.04
C ASP A 50 13.76 9.95 6.68
N GLY A 51 13.18 11.09 6.26
CA GLY A 51 12.51 11.25 4.98
C GLY A 51 11.12 10.61 4.87
N ARG A 52 10.52 10.11 5.97
CA ARG A 52 9.15 9.58 5.95
C ARG A 52 8.48 9.51 7.31
N ILE A 53 7.17 9.59 7.32
CA ILE A 53 6.34 9.37 8.51
C ILE A 53 5.29 8.31 8.20
N THR A 54 5.10 7.37 9.12
CA THR A 54 4.00 6.40 9.07
C THR A 54 2.94 6.81 10.09
N PHE A 55 1.69 6.83 9.68
CA PHE A 55 0.54 7.20 10.51
C PHE A 55 -0.64 6.26 10.26
N ARG A 56 -1.61 6.24 11.18
CA ARG A 56 -2.84 5.45 11.05
C ARG A 56 -4.00 6.30 10.59
N GLY A 57 -4.81 5.73 9.71
CA GLY A 57 -6.04 6.34 9.26
C GLY A 57 -6.97 5.35 8.55
N ASP A 58 -8.21 5.73 8.43
CA ASP A 58 -9.23 5.00 7.68
C ASP A 58 -9.14 5.30 6.17
N VAL A 59 -10.10 4.79 5.39
CA VAL A 59 -10.19 5.09 3.95
C VAL A 59 -10.29 6.60 3.68
N THR A 60 -10.96 7.36 4.57
CA THR A 60 -11.10 8.81 4.38
C THR A 60 -9.78 9.53 4.62
N ALA A 61 -8.89 8.98 5.45
CA ALA A 61 -7.57 9.53 5.70
C ALA A 61 -6.70 9.57 4.44
N ILE A 62 -6.87 8.61 3.53
CA ILE A 62 -6.14 8.60 2.25
C ILE A 62 -6.47 9.87 1.45
N ALA A 63 -7.76 10.15 1.28
CA ALA A 63 -8.22 11.35 0.54
C ALA A 63 -7.81 12.64 1.26
N ARG A 64 -8.08 12.73 2.57
CA ARG A 64 -7.75 13.94 3.36
C ARG A 64 -6.26 14.24 3.40
N ALA A 65 -5.43 13.21 3.57
CA ALA A 65 -3.98 13.37 3.55
C ALA A 65 -3.49 13.89 2.18
N ASN A 66 -4.00 13.36 1.07
CA ASN A 66 -3.64 13.84 -0.27
C ASN A 66 -4.10 15.27 -0.56
N ILE A 67 -5.17 15.74 0.08
CA ILE A 67 -5.70 17.11 -0.11
C ILE A 67 -4.99 18.14 0.77
N PHE A 68 -4.72 17.80 2.03
CA PHE A 68 -4.33 18.79 3.04
C PHE A 68 -2.85 18.75 3.40
N ILE A 69 -2.14 17.62 3.27
CA ILE A 69 -0.71 17.56 3.53
C ILE A 69 0.04 18.16 2.33
N ARG A 70 0.91 19.14 2.61
CA ARG A 70 1.66 19.89 1.59
C ARG A 70 3.13 19.52 1.54
N THR A 71 3.65 18.92 2.61
CA THR A 71 5.09 18.58 2.72
C THR A 71 5.41 17.14 2.33
N ALA A 72 4.40 16.27 2.18
CA ALA A 72 4.58 14.93 1.65
C ALA A 72 4.63 14.93 0.11
N GLU A 73 5.51 14.12 -0.46
CA GLU A 73 5.55 13.91 -1.91
C GLU A 73 4.32 13.13 -2.43
N ARG A 74 3.82 12.22 -1.63
CA ARG A 74 2.67 11.34 -1.89
C ARG A 74 2.21 10.64 -0.63
N ILE A 75 1.08 9.97 -0.69
CA ILE A 75 0.61 9.07 0.38
C ILE A 75 0.63 7.64 -0.15
N LEU A 76 1.33 6.74 0.56
CA LEU A 76 1.45 5.33 0.22
C LEU A 76 0.67 4.50 1.23
N LEU A 77 -0.06 3.51 0.74
CA LEU A 77 -0.69 2.49 1.58
C LEU A 77 0.35 1.40 1.89
N LYS A 78 0.59 1.15 3.18
CA LYS A 78 1.50 0.09 3.61
C LYS A 78 0.76 -1.25 3.55
N MET A 79 1.19 -2.10 2.63
CA MET A 79 0.59 -3.42 2.41
C MET A 79 1.07 -4.46 3.41
N GLY A 80 2.32 -4.37 3.84
CA GLY A 80 2.92 -5.30 4.79
C GLY A 80 4.37 -4.94 5.13
N SER A 81 4.90 -5.63 6.14
CA SER A 81 6.31 -5.54 6.53
C SER A 81 6.72 -6.87 7.13
N PHE A 82 7.80 -7.44 6.63
CA PHE A 82 8.35 -8.70 7.11
C PHE A 82 9.87 -8.72 6.92
N ARG A 83 10.53 -9.64 7.61
CA ARG A 83 11.97 -9.84 7.46
C ARG A 83 12.20 -10.90 6.38
N ALA A 84 13.14 -10.63 5.47
CA ALA A 84 13.62 -11.57 4.48
C ALA A 84 15.14 -11.46 4.37
N THR A 85 15.85 -12.57 4.46
CA THR A 85 17.31 -12.64 4.36
C THR A 85 17.76 -13.26 3.04
N ASP A 86 16.84 -13.94 2.35
CA ASP A 86 17.02 -14.52 1.02
C ASP A 86 15.80 -14.26 0.12
N PHE A 87 15.90 -14.69 -1.14
CA PHE A 87 14.85 -14.48 -2.13
C PHE A 87 13.63 -15.38 -1.93
N ASP A 88 13.79 -16.54 -1.29
CA ASP A 88 12.68 -17.44 -1.00
C ASP A 88 11.82 -16.86 0.13
N GLU A 89 12.43 -16.36 1.21
CA GLU A 89 11.73 -15.63 2.27
C GLU A 89 11.03 -14.37 1.73
N LEU A 90 11.69 -13.65 0.81
CA LEU A 90 11.08 -12.48 0.15
C LEU A 90 9.86 -12.88 -0.66
N PHE A 91 9.93 -13.97 -1.42
CA PHE A 91 8.82 -14.48 -2.21
C PHE A 91 7.65 -14.90 -1.33
N GLU A 92 7.89 -15.77 -0.35
CA GLU A 92 6.85 -16.30 0.53
C GLU A 92 6.21 -15.19 1.40
N GLY A 93 7.01 -14.29 1.97
CA GLY A 93 6.51 -13.16 2.74
C GLY A 93 5.66 -12.20 1.89
N THR A 94 6.06 -11.93 0.66
CA THR A 94 5.27 -11.11 -0.27
C THR A 94 3.97 -11.81 -0.66
N LYS A 95 4.03 -13.10 -0.94
CA LYS A 95 2.87 -13.91 -1.31
C LYS A 95 1.85 -14.05 -0.17
N ALA A 96 2.30 -14.01 1.08
CA ALA A 96 1.43 -14.09 2.25
C ALA A 96 0.54 -12.86 2.44
N ILE A 97 0.89 -11.71 1.86
CA ILE A 97 0.09 -10.48 1.91
C ILE A 97 -1.22 -10.69 1.13
N PRO A 98 -2.38 -10.27 1.67
CA PRO A 98 -3.68 -10.44 1.02
C PRO A 98 -3.89 -9.38 -0.10
N TRP A 99 -3.16 -9.51 -1.19
CA TRP A 99 -3.18 -8.57 -2.32
C TRP A 99 -4.55 -8.40 -2.95
N GLU A 100 -5.38 -9.45 -2.93
CA GLU A 100 -6.75 -9.47 -3.46
C GLU A 100 -7.71 -8.53 -2.74
N GLU A 101 -7.38 -8.06 -1.55
CA GLU A 101 -8.18 -7.05 -0.83
C GLU A 101 -8.00 -5.65 -1.42
N PHE A 102 -6.90 -5.43 -2.16
CA PHE A 102 -6.50 -4.12 -2.66
C PHE A 102 -6.35 -4.06 -4.18
N LEU A 103 -5.99 -5.17 -4.81
CA LEU A 103 -5.80 -5.27 -6.24
C LEU A 103 -6.97 -6.03 -6.86
N PRO A 104 -7.82 -5.39 -7.68
CA PRO A 104 -8.85 -6.09 -8.45
C PRO A 104 -8.24 -7.03 -9.50
N ARG A 105 -9.07 -7.91 -10.06
CA ARG A 105 -8.63 -8.93 -11.01
C ARG A 105 -7.97 -8.37 -12.27
N ASP A 106 -8.41 -7.20 -12.72
CA ASP A 106 -7.94 -6.50 -13.92
C ASP A 106 -6.84 -5.47 -13.63
N ALA A 107 -6.37 -5.39 -12.36
CA ALA A 107 -5.35 -4.43 -11.94
C ALA A 107 -4.08 -4.51 -12.79
N LYS A 108 -3.64 -3.37 -13.30
CA LYS A 108 -2.33 -3.20 -13.92
C LYS A 108 -1.32 -2.78 -12.87
N PHE A 109 -0.48 -3.69 -12.41
CA PHE A 109 0.49 -3.40 -11.36
C PHE A 109 1.93 -3.70 -11.76
N TRP A 110 2.85 -2.93 -11.22
CA TRP A 110 4.29 -3.13 -11.40
C TRP A 110 5.07 -2.63 -10.18
N VAL A 111 6.25 -3.19 -9.97
CA VAL A 111 7.14 -2.73 -8.91
C VAL A 111 8.02 -1.60 -9.44
N THR A 112 7.72 -0.36 -9.05
CA THR A 112 8.39 0.86 -9.55
C THR A 112 9.78 1.04 -9.01
N LYS A 113 9.98 0.71 -7.72
CA LYS A 113 11.24 0.94 -7.02
C LYS A 113 11.42 -0.09 -5.92
N ALA A 114 12.60 -0.67 -5.86
CA ALA A 114 13.11 -1.37 -4.70
C ALA A 114 14.30 -0.58 -4.12
N THR A 115 14.25 -0.28 -2.82
CA THR A 115 15.32 0.43 -2.13
C THR A 115 15.96 -0.50 -1.12
N THR A 116 17.28 -0.70 -1.23
CA THR A 116 18.06 -1.54 -0.33
C THR A 116 18.97 -0.67 0.52
N ASN A 117 18.95 -0.87 1.83
CA ASN A 117 19.88 -0.21 2.76
C ASN A 117 20.38 -1.25 3.75
N LYS A 118 21.70 -1.54 3.72
CA LYS A 118 22.35 -2.54 4.58
C LYS A 118 21.65 -3.90 4.57
N SER A 119 21.13 -4.30 3.41
CA SER A 119 20.38 -5.56 3.21
C SER A 119 21.29 -6.65 2.66
N ALA A 120 21.01 -7.91 3.02
CA ALA A 120 21.61 -9.08 2.37
C ALA A 120 21.14 -9.18 0.91
N LEU A 121 19.93 -8.70 0.61
CA LEU A 121 19.38 -8.58 -0.73
C LEU A 121 19.72 -7.21 -1.31
N PHE A 122 20.73 -7.15 -2.17
CA PHE A 122 21.25 -5.89 -2.72
C PHE A 122 20.84 -5.61 -4.17
N SER A 123 20.36 -6.60 -4.91
CA SER A 123 19.94 -6.45 -6.30
C SER A 123 18.50 -5.94 -6.40
N ALA A 124 18.33 -4.63 -6.63
CA ALA A 124 17.02 -4.01 -6.76
C ALA A 124 16.17 -4.65 -7.89
N SER A 125 16.77 -4.99 -9.03
CA SER A 125 16.07 -5.63 -10.14
C SER A 125 15.60 -7.04 -9.81
N ALA A 126 16.40 -7.82 -9.08
CA ALA A 126 16.01 -9.14 -8.63
C ALA A 126 14.85 -9.05 -7.62
N ILE A 127 14.94 -8.13 -6.65
CA ILE A 127 13.85 -7.88 -5.69
C ILE A 127 12.56 -7.52 -6.42
N GLN A 128 12.60 -6.59 -7.38
CA GLN A 128 11.42 -6.20 -8.16
C GLN A 128 10.79 -7.39 -8.89
N SER A 129 11.60 -8.23 -9.52
CA SER A 129 11.15 -9.41 -10.24
C SER A 129 10.51 -10.45 -9.33
N ILE A 130 11.15 -10.72 -8.18
CA ILE A 130 10.65 -11.69 -7.19
C ILE A 130 9.34 -11.21 -6.57
N VAL A 131 9.27 -9.94 -6.16
CA VAL A 131 8.04 -9.34 -5.59
C VAL A 131 6.92 -9.39 -6.62
N LYS A 132 7.16 -8.97 -7.88
CA LYS A 132 6.13 -9.06 -8.93
C LYS A 132 5.65 -10.51 -9.11
N LYS A 133 6.56 -11.48 -9.18
CA LYS A 133 6.22 -12.90 -9.32
C LYS A 133 5.36 -13.41 -8.15
N ALA A 134 5.72 -13.06 -6.91
CA ALA A 134 4.98 -13.46 -5.72
C ALA A 134 3.55 -12.92 -5.71
N ILE A 135 3.37 -11.65 -6.07
CA ILE A 135 2.05 -11.02 -6.19
C ILE A 135 1.21 -11.71 -7.25
N VAL A 136 1.78 -11.91 -8.45
CA VAL A 136 1.09 -12.61 -9.55
C VAL A 136 0.67 -14.02 -9.12
N ASP A 137 1.53 -14.75 -8.43
CA ASP A 137 1.25 -16.11 -7.97
C ASP A 137 0.09 -16.12 -6.95
N ARG A 138 0.10 -15.21 -5.97
CA ARG A 138 -1.00 -15.01 -5.03
C ARG A 138 -2.31 -14.70 -5.73
N MET A 139 -2.29 -13.74 -6.64
CA MET A 139 -3.48 -13.29 -7.37
C MET A 139 -4.05 -14.39 -8.27
N LYS A 140 -3.18 -15.17 -8.95
CA LYS A 140 -3.60 -16.34 -9.75
C LYS A 140 -4.33 -17.38 -8.92
N GLN A 141 -3.81 -17.69 -7.74
CA GLN A 141 -4.45 -18.65 -6.82
C GLN A 141 -5.81 -18.15 -6.34
N THR A 142 -5.90 -16.89 -5.99
CA THR A 142 -7.14 -16.29 -5.45
C THR A 142 -8.22 -16.13 -6.52
N TYR A 143 -7.86 -15.59 -7.68
CA TYR A 143 -8.82 -15.34 -8.77
C TYR A 143 -9.01 -16.55 -9.70
N ARG A 144 -8.22 -17.63 -9.53
CA ARG A 144 -8.25 -18.85 -10.34
C ARG A 144 -8.12 -18.57 -11.84
N VAL A 145 -7.18 -17.71 -12.21
CA VAL A 145 -6.87 -17.33 -13.59
C VAL A 145 -5.45 -17.70 -13.95
N GLU A 146 -5.21 -18.06 -15.20
CA GLU A 146 -3.86 -18.32 -15.70
C GLU A 146 -3.16 -17.04 -16.15
N ARG A 147 -3.92 -16.08 -16.65
CA ARG A 147 -3.43 -14.80 -17.15
C ARG A 147 -4.31 -13.66 -16.70
N PHE A 148 -3.68 -12.50 -16.39
CA PHE A 148 -4.35 -11.23 -16.13
C PHE A 148 -4.39 -10.39 -17.39
N GLU A 149 -5.49 -9.66 -17.59
CA GLU A 149 -5.70 -8.78 -18.74
C GLU A 149 -4.91 -7.47 -18.57
N GLU A 150 -4.67 -7.04 -17.33
CA GLU A 150 -3.92 -5.81 -16.96
C GLU A 150 -4.46 -4.56 -17.68
N ASP A 151 -5.78 -4.47 -17.88
CA ASP A 151 -6.47 -3.39 -18.58
C ASP A 151 -7.24 -2.44 -17.65
N GLY A 152 -7.21 -2.72 -16.34
CA GLY A 152 -7.79 -1.88 -15.29
C GLY A 152 -6.87 -0.75 -14.81
N ASP A 153 -7.19 -0.23 -13.62
CA ASP A 153 -6.45 0.86 -12.99
C ASP A 153 -4.99 0.50 -12.67
N GLU A 154 -4.15 1.52 -12.62
CA GLU A 154 -2.70 1.39 -12.41
C GLU A 154 -2.32 1.41 -10.92
N TYR A 155 -1.57 0.41 -10.49
CA TYR A 155 -1.11 0.24 -9.10
C TYR A 155 0.42 0.16 -9.03
N PRO A 156 1.12 1.29 -8.86
CA PRO A 156 2.57 1.30 -8.68
C PRO A 156 2.94 0.83 -7.27
N ILE A 157 3.73 -0.25 -7.18
CA ILE A 157 4.18 -0.86 -5.93
C ILE A 157 5.62 -0.44 -5.63
N ARG A 158 5.94 -0.17 -4.36
CA ARG A 158 7.28 0.15 -3.87
C ARG A 158 7.72 -0.85 -2.80
N VAL A 159 8.99 -1.17 -2.78
CA VAL A 159 9.64 -2.09 -1.85
C VAL A 159 10.86 -1.43 -1.21
#